data_8670450ccaf0b129155c8039d56cc882
#
_entry.id   8670450ccaf0b129155c8039d56cc882
#
_cell.length_a   1.000
_cell.length_b   1.000
_cell.length_c   1.000
_cell.angle_alpha   90.00
_cell.angle_beta   90.00
_cell.angle_gamma   90.00
#
_symmetry.space_group_name_H-M   'P 1'
#
loop_
_entity.id
_entity.type
_entity.pdbx_description
1 polymer ?
#
loop_
_entity_poly.entity_id
_entity_poly.type
_entity_poly.pdbx_seq_one_letter_code
_entity_poly.pdbx_strand_id
1 'polypeptide(L)'
;MMSNPLLTAPATLLHSGVACITAPDNRWLRCDIKAIALLPNVLLRQMAVDAGAAETILIRDNEFMTEGAASNIFVVKDGKLLAPPKDNLMLPGITYDVILEIAAANGIPYEVRKIGVAEVFAADELLLTSSTKEVLAITQLDGKPVGTGKPGAMFARLHTLYQDFKRDVMRQPSPLPR
;
A
#
# COMPACT_ATOMS: atom_id res chain seq x y z
N MET A 1 30.13 -6.25 -1.77
CA MET A 1 28.80 -6.11 -1.14
C MET A 1 28.50 -4.62 -1.06
N MET A 2 27.44 -4.13 -1.70
CA MET A 2 27.05 -2.73 -1.59
C MET A 2 25.85 -2.65 -0.63
N SER A 3 25.92 -1.76 0.36
CA SER A 3 24.81 -1.45 1.26
C SER A 3 24.58 0.06 1.25
N ASN A 4 23.31 0.46 1.15
CA ASN A 4 22.90 1.85 1.29
C ASN A 4 22.06 1.99 2.56
N PRO A 5 22.11 3.15 3.25
CA PRO A 5 21.23 3.43 4.37
C PRO A 5 19.76 3.35 3.90
N LEU A 6 18.91 2.68 4.69
CA LEU A 6 17.47 2.73 4.48
C LEU A 6 16.97 4.10 4.96
N LEU A 7 16.50 4.91 4.02
CA LEU A 7 15.87 6.19 4.35
C LEU A 7 14.42 5.91 4.77
N THR A 8 14.08 6.25 6.00
CA THR A 8 12.67 6.25 6.44
C THR A 8 11.90 7.37 5.77
N ALA A 9 10.59 7.20 5.61
CA ALA A 9 9.73 8.25 5.06
C ALA A 9 9.89 9.53 5.93
N PRO A 10 10.12 10.71 5.31
CA PRO A 10 10.18 11.96 6.05
C PRO A 10 8.89 12.18 6.84
N ALA A 11 9.01 12.74 8.04
CA ALA A 11 7.85 13.05 8.89
C ALA A 11 6.81 13.94 8.17
N THR A 12 7.25 14.77 7.24
CA THR A 12 6.37 15.60 6.40
C THR A 12 5.36 14.76 5.63
N LEU A 13 5.74 13.57 5.10
CA LEU A 13 4.84 12.70 4.36
C LEU A 13 3.77 12.06 5.26
N LEU A 14 4.02 11.94 6.57
CA LEU A 14 3.01 11.45 7.51
C LEU A 14 1.89 12.49 7.72
N HIS A 15 2.20 13.77 7.53
CA HIS A 15 1.24 14.87 7.67
C HIS A 15 0.57 15.26 6.35
N SER A 16 1.30 15.21 5.24
CA SER A 16 0.77 15.60 3.92
C SER A 16 0.13 14.45 3.15
N GLY A 17 0.55 13.21 3.44
CA GLY A 17 0.32 12.08 2.55
C GLY A 17 1.11 12.18 1.24
N VAL A 18 0.76 11.33 0.29
CA VAL A 18 1.41 11.25 -1.02
C VAL A 18 0.40 11.33 -2.15
N ALA A 19 0.85 11.79 -3.32
CA ALA A 19 0.09 11.71 -4.57
C ALA A 19 0.38 10.37 -5.28
N CYS A 20 -0.66 9.78 -5.89
CA CYS A 20 -0.56 8.62 -6.76
C CYS A 20 -1.27 8.88 -8.09
N ILE A 21 -0.93 8.08 -9.08
CA ILE A 21 -1.64 8.00 -10.35
C ILE A 21 -2.20 6.60 -10.56
N THR A 22 -3.15 6.43 -11.46
CA THR A 22 -3.60 5.13 -11.94
C THR A 22 -2.97 4.79 -13.28
N ALA A 23 -2.79 3.50 -13.57
CA ALA A 23 -2.43 2.98 -14.88
C ALA A 23 -3.01 1.59 -15.11
N PRO A 24 -3.19 1.18 -16.40
CA PRO A 24 -3.55 -0.19 -16.73
C PRO A 24 -2.51 -1.18 -16.21
N ASP A 25 -2.96 -2.25 -15.55
CA ASP A 25 -2.08 -3.34 -15.12
C ASP A 25 -1.76 -4.26 -16.31
N ASN A 26 -0.64 -4.00 -16.96
CA ASN A 26 -0.14 -4.76 -18.10
C ASN A 26 0.90 -5.82 -17.74
N ARG A 27 1.05 -6.12 -16.43
CA ARG A 27 1.98 -7.15 -15.96
C ARG A 27 1.46 -8.55 -16.35
N TRP A 28 2.34 -9.54 -16.21
CA TRP A 28 1.97 -10.94 -16.44
C TRP A 28 0.94 -11.47 -15.43
N LEU A 29 0.45 -12.71 -15.65
CA LEU A 29 -0.60 -13.30 -14.79
C LEU A 29 -0.05 -14.11 -13.60
N ARG A 30 1.18 -13.87 -13.17
CA ARG A 30 1.82 -14.52 -12.02
C ARG A 30 2.55 -13.48 -11.17
N CYS A 31 1.83 -12.40 -10.83
CA CYS A 31 2.35 -11.33 -9.96
C CYS A 31 2.59 -11.79 -8.52
N ASP A 32 1.99 -12.91 -8.11
CA ASP A 32 2.24 -13.62 -6.86
C ASP A 32 3.68 -14.12 -6.71
N ILE A 33 4.40 -14.31 -7.83
CA ILE A 33 5.80 -14.75 -7.82
C ILE A 33 6.72 -13.54 -7.72
N LYS A 34 7.50 -13.46 -6.64
CA LYS A 34 8.53 -12.42 -6.48
C LYS A 34 9.74 -12.71 -7.37
N ALA A 35 9.60 -12.41 -8.67
CA ALA A 35 10.63 -12.61 -9.68
C ALA A 35 11.49 -11.36 -9.89
N ILE A 36 12.63 -11.53 -10.57
CA ILE A 36 13.50 -10.43 -11.01
C ILE A 36 13.07 -9.82 -12.35
N ALA A 37 12.05 -10.38 -13.00
CA ALA A 37 11.46 -9.87 -14.25
C ALA A 37 10.60 -8.62 -13.98
N LEU A 38 11.25 -7.52 -13.56
CA LEU A 38 10.61 -6.32 -13.05
C LEU A 38 10.34 -5.23 -14.10
N LEU A 39 10.61 -5.48 -15.39
CA LEU A 39 10.49 -4.43 -16.40
C LEU A 39 9.11 -3.76 -16.42
N PRO A 40 7.97 -4.47 -16.40
CA PRO A 40 6.65 -3.83 -16.34
C PRO A 40 6.48 -2.96 -15.09
N ASN A 41 6.91 -3.46 -13.92
CA ASN A 41 6.86 -2.71 -12.66
C ASN A 41 7.72 -1.44 -12.69
N VAL A 42 8.92 -1.52 -13.30
CA VAL A 42 9.83 -0.37 -13.45
C VAL A 42 9.20 0.69 -14.34
N LEU A 43 8.62 0.30 -15.48
CA LEU A 43 7.95 1.24 -16.38
C LEU A 43 6.73 1.90 -15.73
N LEU A 44 5.89 1.11 -15.04
CA LEU A 44 4.74 1.63 -14.30
C LEU A 44 5.17 2.56 -13.14
N ARG A 45 6.25 2.21 -12.46
CA ARG A 45 6.83 3.09 -11.42
C ARG A 45 7.40 4.38 -12.00
N GLN A 46 8.01 4.31 -13.19
CA GLN A 46 8.53 5.49 -13.89
C GLN A 46 7.42 6.47 -14.26
N MET A 47 6.23 5.97 -14.67
CA MET A 47 5.06 6.84 -14.93
C MET A 47 4.70 7.69 -13.71
N ALA A 48 4.76 7.13 -12.49
CA ALA A 48 4.55 7.91 -11.28
C ALA A 48 5.62 8.99 -11.10
N VAL A 49 6.90 8.65 -11.32
CA VAL A 49 8.01 9.62 -11.21
C VAL A 49 7.82 10.76 -12.20
N ASP A 50 7.48 10.47 -13.45
CA ASP A 50 7.28 11.46 -14.49
C ASP A 50 6.09 12.40 -14.20
N ALA A 51 5.07 11.86 -13.48
CA ALA A 51 3.92 12.64 -13.00
C ALA A 51 4.16 13.34 -11.65
N GLY A 52 5.37 13.25 -11.06
CA GLY A 52 5.66 13.80 -9.74
C GLY A 52 4.93 13.07 -8.59
N ALA A 53 4.46 11.84 -8.84
CA ALA A 53 3.71 11.03 -7.88
C ALA A 53 4.61 10.00 -7.16
N ALA A 54 4.15 9.54 -6.01
CA ALA A 54 4.87 8.59 -5.16
C ALA A 54 4.68 7.14 -5.60
N GLU A 55 3.59 6.80 -6.31
CA GLU A 55 3.26 5.44 -6.72
C GLU A 55 2.24 5.44 -7.87
N THR A 56 2.19 4.31 -8.60
CA THR A 56 1.16 4.02 -9.58
C THR A 56 0.25 2.92 -9.07
N ILE A 57 -1.03 3.20 -8.95
CA ILE A 57 -2.08 2.20 -8.62
C ILE A 57 -2.49 1.47 -9.91
N LEU A 58 -2.48 0.16 -9.89
CA LEU A 58 -2.66 -0.68 -11.05
C LEU A 58 -4.11 -1.15 -11.17
N ILE A 59 -4.69 -0.91 -12.34
CA ILE A 59 -6.08 -1.26 -12.66
C ILE A 59 -6.08 -2.35 -13.74
N ARG A 60 -6.65 -3.52 -13.41
CA ARG A 60 -6.79 -4.64 -14.34
C ARG A 60 -8.10 -4.54 -15.10
N ASP A 61 -8.00 -4.66 -16.44
CA ASP A 61 -9.13 -4.74 -17.38
C ASP A 61 -10.11 -3.56 -17.28
N ASN A 62 -9.65 -2.42 -16.76
CA ASN A 62 -10.46 -1.24 -16.40
C ASN A 62 -11.58 -1.53 -15.37
N GLU A 63 -11.53 -2.64 -14.67
CA GLU A 63 -12.57 -3.09 -13.76
C GLU A 63 -12.19 -2.97 -12.29
N PHE A 64 -11.00 -3.45 -11.90
CA PHE A 64 -10.61 -3.53 -10.50
C PHE A 64 -9.13 -3.24 -10.26
N MET A 65 -8.86 -2.79 -9.04
CA MET A 65 -7.50 -2.54 -8.55
C MET A 65 -6.82 -3.85 -8.15
N THR A 66 -5.54 -4.00 -8.52
CA THR A 66 -4.70 -5.12 -8.07
C THR A 66 -3.78 -4.71 -6.93
N GLU A 67 -2.83 -3.82 -7.18
CA GLU A 67 -1.87 -3.31 -6.20
C GLU A 67 -1.20 -2.03 -6.73
N GLY A 68 -0.12 -1.57 -6.11
CA GLY A 68 0.78 -0.55 -6.66
C GLY A 68 1.90 -1.16 -7.50
N ALA A 69 2.62 -0.35 -8.28
CA ALA A 69 3.75 -0.81 -9.08
C ALA A 69 4.88 -1.41 -8.20
N ALA A 70 5.03 -0.95 -6.95
CA ALA A 70 6.03 -1.45 -5.98
C ALA A 70 5.49 -1.49 -4.54
N SER A 71 4.18 -1.62 -4.36
CA SER A 71 3.51 -1.56 -3.05
C SER A 71 2.14 -2.22 -3.09
N ASN A 72 1.56 -2.54 -1.93
CA ASN A 72 0.16 -2.93 -1.85
C ASN A 72 -0.70 -1.72 -1.50
N ILE A 73 -1.94 -1.73 -1.94
CA ILE A 73 -2.90 -0.63 -1.75
C ILE A 73 -4.11 -1.17 -0.97
N PHE A 74 -4.54 -0.39 0.02
CA PHE A 74 -5.78 -0.61 0.75
C PHE A 74 -6.74 0.56 0.50
N VAL A 75 -8.02 0.27 0.50
CA VAL A 75 -9.10 1.25 0.40
C VAL A 75 -9.83 1.30 1.73
N VAL A 76 -10.14 2.49 2.21
CA VAL A 76 -11.01 2.68 3.36
C VAL A 76 -12.34 3.23 2.87
N LYS A 77 -13.42 2.56 3.22
CA LYS A 77 -14.78 2.99 2.90
C LYS A 77 -15.71 2.71 4.08
N ASP A 78 -16.46 3.73 4.49
CA ASP A 78 -17.43 3.64 5.60
C ASP A 78 -16.83 3.01 6.87
N GLY A 79 -15.58 3.39 7.20
CA GLY A 79 -14.85 2.89 8.37
C GLY A 79 -14.32 1.45 8.24
N LYS A 80 -14.49 0.79 7.10
CA LYS A 80 -13.98 -0.55 6.81
C LYS A 80 -12.72 -0.49 5.94
N LEU A 81 -11.74 -1.32 6.25
CA LEU A 81 -10.53 -1.51 5.46
C LEU A 81 -10.78 -2.58 4.39
N LEU A 82 -10.66 -2.22 3.12
CA LEU A 82 -10.79 -3.14 1.99
C LEU A 82 -9.41 -3.45 1.43
N ALA A 83 -9.15 -4.73 1.17
CA ALA A 83 -7.88 -5.24 0.67
C ALA A 83 -8.10 -6.10 -0.59
N PRO A 84 -7.27 -5.97 -1.63
CA PRO A 84 -7.31 -6.88 -2.77
C PRO A 84 -7.00 -8.33 -2.34
N PRO A 85 -7.57 -9.35 -3.01
CA PRO A 85 -7.31 -10.75 -2.66
C PRO A 85 -5.87 -11.14 -3.01
N LYS A 86 -5.30 -12.04 -2.22
CA LYS A 86 -4.01 -12.67 -2.52
C LYS A 86 -4.18 -13.74 -3.60
N ASP A 87 -4.38 -13.30 -4.82
CA ASP A 87 -4.45 -14.18 -5.99
C ASP A 87 -3.18 -14.04 -6.86
N ASN A 88 -3.25 -14.55 -8.07
CA ASN A 88 -2.13 -14.50 -9.02
C ASN A 88 -1.83 -13.10 -9.59
N LEU A 89 -2.63 -12.09 -9.27
CA LEU A 89 -2.51 -10.72 -9.80
C LEU A 89 -1.86 -9.74 -8.82
N MET A 90 -1.54 -10.17 -7.60
CA MET A 90 -0.95 -9.34 -6.57
C MET A 90 0.22 -10.05 -5.88
N LEU A 91 1.31 -9.33 -5.60
CA LEU A 91 2.36 -9.84 -4.75
C LEU A 91 1.93 -9.72 -3.28
N PRO A 92 1.81 -10.85 -2.53
CA PRO A 92 1.45 -10.81 -1.12
C PRO A 92 2.61 -10.23 -0.29
N GLY A 93 2.57 -8.93 -0.04
CA GLY A 93 3.60 -8.23 0.73
C GLY A 93 3.53 -8.56 2.22
N ILE A 94 4.69 -8.68 2.88
CA ILE A 94 4.75 -8.89 4.34
C ILE A 94 4.02 -7.77 5.09
N THR A 95 4.18 -6.51 4.67
CA THR A 95 3.48 -5.39 5.30
C THR A 95 1.98 -5.47 5.10
N TYR A 96 1.51 -5.98 3.96
CA TYR A 96 0.09 -6.24 3.73
C TYR A 96 -0.48 -7.21 4.78
N ASP A 97 0.21 -8.30 5.05
CA ASP A 97 -0.22 -9.30 6.05
C ASP A 97 -0.23 -8.70 7.45
N VAL A 98 0.83 -8.01 7.83
CA VAL A 98 0.93 -7.34 9.13
C VAL A 98 -0.22 -6.33 9.34
N ILE A 99 -0.62 -5.59 8.32
CA ILE A 99 -1.74 -4.65 8.42
C ILE A 99 -3.06 -5.38 8.67
N LEU A 100 -3.31 -6.52 8.01
CA LEU A 100 -4.53 -7.31 8.27
C LEU A 100 -4.51 -7.96 9.66
N GLU A 101 -3.35 -8.46 10.12
CA GLU A 101 -3.18 -8.98 11.48
C GLU A 101 -3.44 -7.91 12.54
N ILE A 102 -2.88 -6.71 12.34
CA ILE A 102 -3.12 -5.55 13.22
C ILE A 102 -4.60 -5.17 13.20
N ALA A 103 -5.24 -5.13 12.04
CA ALA A 103 -6.66 -4.82 11.93
C ALA A 103 -7.51 -5.82 12.71
N ALA A 104 -7.27 -7.11 12.52
CA ALA A 104 -7.97 -8.18 13.24
C ALA A 104 -7.78 -8.08 14.76
N ALA A 105 -6.53 -7.91 15.21
CA ALA A 105 -6.18 -7.84 16.64
C ALA A 105 -6.79 -6.61 17.35
N ASN A 106 -7.08 -5.54 16.62
CA ASN A 106 -7.56 -4.28 17.18
C ASN A 106 -9.02 -3.95 16.83
N GLY A 107 -9.81 -4.94 16.36
CA GLY A 107 -11.22 -4.78 16.05
C GLY A 107 -11.48 -3.75 14.93
N ILE A 108 -10.55 -3.59 13.98
CA ILE A 108 -10.77 -2.79 12.77
C ILE A 108 -11.49 -3.69 11.76
N PRO A 109 -12.71 -3.34 11.34
CA PRO A 109 -13.42 -4.15 10.36
C PRO A 109 -12.67 -4.13 9.02
N TYR A 110 -12.46 -5.29 8.43
CA TYR A 110 -11.82 -5.39 7.12
C TYR A 110 -12.49 -6.46 6.24
N GLU A 111 -12.27 -6.36 4.96
CA GLU A 111 -12.77 -7.31 3.97
C GLU A 111 -11.71 -7.52 2.87
N VAL A 112 -11.46 -8.78 2.53
CA VAL A 112 -10.55 -9.15 1.44
C VAL A 112 -11.39 -9.57 0.24
N ARG A 113 -11.38 -8.75 -0.80
CA ARG A 113 -12.14 -8.97 -2.04
C ARG A 113 -11.59 -8.13 -3.19
N LYS A 114 -12.06 -8.39 -4.40
CA LYS A 114 -11.83 -7.46 -5.52
C LYS A 114 -12.45 -6.11 -5.20
N ILE A 115 -11.73 -5.04 -5.54
CA ILE A 115 -12.13 -3.65 -5.31
C ILE A 115 -12.26 -2.99 -6.67
N GLY A 116 -13.49 -2.59 -7.01
CA GLY A 116 -13.79 -1.96 -8.28
C GLY A 116 -13.17 -0.56 -8.41
N VAL A 117 -12.87 -0.14 -9.64
CA VAL A 117 -12.29 1.20 -9.91
C VAL A 117 -13.14 2.30 -9.31
N ALA A 118 -14.46 2.22 -9.41
CA ALA A 118 -15.36 3.23 -8.85
C ALA A 118 -15.21 3.34 -7.32
N GLU A 119 -14.96 2.23 -6.62
CA GLU A 119 -14.74 2.22 -5.16
C GLU A 119 -13.39 2.88 -4.80
N VAL A 120 -12.35 2.67 -5.61
CA VAL A 120 -11.05 3.33 -5.42
C VAL A 120 -11.19 4.84 -5.49
N PHE A 121 -11.93 5.35 -6.49
CA PHE A 121 -12.15 6.79 -6.65
C PHE A 121 -13.16 7.38 -5.65
N ALA A 122 -14.05 6.55 -5.08
CA ALA A 122 -15.02 6.95 -4.04
C ALA A 122 -14.53 6.65 -2.61
N ALA A 123 -13.25 6.32 -2.46
CA ALA A 123 -12.65 5.98 -1.16
C ALA A 123 -12.68 7.16 -0.19
N ASP A 124 -12.91 6.88 1.08
CA ASP A 124 -12.75 7.85 2.16
C ASP A 124 -11.26 8.08 2.47
N GLU A 125 -10.45 6.98 2.44
CA GLU A 125 -8.99 7.02 2.50
C GLU A 125 -8.40 5.95 1.57
N LEU A 126 -7.21 6.20 1.04
CA LEU A 126 -6.36 5.21 0.38
C LEU A 126 -5.04 5.09 1.14
N LEU A 127 -4.56 3.87 1.31
CA LEU A 127 -3.30 3.59 2.01
C LEU A 127 -2.36 2.81 1.10
N LEU A 128 -1.10 3.20 1.10
CA LEU A 128 0.00 2.51 0.45
C LEU A 128 0.83 1.79 1.50
N THR A 129 1.20 0.54 1.25
CA THR A 129 2.04 -0.23 2.16
C THR A 129 3.19 -0.93 1.44
N SER A 130 4.37 -0.87 2.03
CA SER A 130 5.54 -1.63 1.59
C SER A 130 6.56 -1.77 2.73
N SER A 131 7.51 -2.68 2.58
CA SER A 131 8.57 -2.89 3.60
C SER A 131 9.43 -1.65 3.87
N THR A 132 9.58 -0.76 2.89
CA THR A 132 10.43 0.44 3.01
C THR A 132 9.64 1.71 3.34
N LYS A 133 8.38 1.80 2.89
CA LYS A 133 7.52 2.97 3.14
C LYS A 133 6.58 2.75 4.32
N GLU A 134 6.52 1.52 4.83
CA GLU A 134 5.61 1.11 5.91
C GLU A 134 4.15 1.35 5.52
N VAL A 135 3.47 2.30 6.16
CA VAL A 135 2.11 2.73 5.86
C VAL A 135 2.12 4.22 5.55
N LEU A 136 1.62 4.61 4.39
CA LEU A 136 1.45 6.01 4.00
C LEU A 136 0.02 6.27 3.51
N ALA A 137 -0.51 7.44 3.83
CA ALA A 137 -1.78 7.89 3.29
C ALA A 137 -1.59 8.39 1.85
N ILE A 138 -2.48 7.98 0.94
CA ILE A 138 -2.59 8.55 -0.39
C ILE A 138 -3.66 9.63 -0.31
N THR A 139 -3.27 10.88 -0.48
CA THR A 139 -4.15 12.05 -0.33
C THR A 139 -4.57 12.65 -1.67
N GLN A 140 -3.94 12.23 -2.76
CA GLN A 140 -4.29 12.62 -4.11
C GLN A 140 -4.19 11.43 -5.07
N LEU A 141 -5.19 11.27 -5.94
CA LEU A 141 -5.22 10.26 -6.99
C LEU A 141 -5.57 10.93 -8.33
N ASP A 142 -4.72 10.78 -9.34
CA ASP A 142 -4.88 11.40 -10.67
C ASP A 142 -5.19 12.91 -10.60
N GLY A 143 -4.48 13.62 -9.72
CA GLY A 143 -4.66 15.05 -9.52
C GLY A 143 -5.89 15.45 -8.69
N LYS A 144 -6.75 14.50 -8.28
CA LYS A 144 -7.95 14.74 -7.47
C LYS A 144 -7.71 14.39 -6.01
N PRO A 145 -8.29 15.12 -5.05
CA PRO A 145 -8.17 14.74 -3.64
C PRO A 145 -8.86 13.40 -3.38
N VAL A 146 -8.27 12.59 -2.52
CA VAL A 146 -8.88 11.38 -1.92
C VAL A 146 -9.57 11.80 -0.63
N GLY A 147 -10.86 11.51 -0.49
CA GLY A 147 -11.62 11.91 0.67
C GLY A 147 -11.50 13.42 0.94
N THR A 148 -10.92 13.81 2.07
CA THR A 148 -10.68 15.21 2.44
C THR A 148 -9.39 15.80 1.84
N GLY A 149 -8.61 15.03 1.09
CA GLY A 149 -7.29 15.43 0.60
C GLY A 149 -6.20 15.48 1.70
N LYS A 150 -6.46 14.87 2.85
CA LYS A 150 -5.52 14.79 3.98
C LYS A 150 -5.50 13.37 4.54
N PRO A 151 -4.40 12.98 5.24
CA PRO A 151 -4.38 11.72 5.98
C PRO A 151 -5.55 11.61 6.95
N GLY A 152 -6.29 10.52 6.90
CA GLY A 152 -7.50 10.33 7.68
C GLY A 152 -7.28 9.55 8.98
N ALA A 153 -8.39 9.27 9.68
CA ALA A 153 -8.39 8.61 10.98
C ALA A 153 -7.93 7.14 10.92
N MET A 154 -8.29 6.43 9.84
CA MET A 154 -7.89 5.04 9.65
C MET A 154 -6.37 4.95 9.43
N PHE A 155 -5.81 5.83 8.59
CA PHE A 155 -4.37 5.94 8.43
C PHE A 155 -3.67 6.19 9.76
N ALA A 156 -4.11 7.20 10.52
CA ALA A 156 -3.48 7.57 11.79
C ALA A 156 -3.50 6.38 12.78
N ARG A 157 -4.62 5.67 12.87
CA ARG A 157 -4.79 4.50 13.73
C ARG A 157 -3.85 3.37 13.30
N LEU A 158 -3.88 2.97 12.03
CA LEU A 158 -3.04 1.88 11.51
C LEU A 158 -1.55 2.21 11.59
N HIS A 159 -1.16 3.46 11.29
CA HIS A 159 0.23 3.89 11.43
C HIS A 159 0.72 3.76 12.87
N THR A 160 -0.05 4.23 13.85
CA THR A 160 0.31 4.11 15.28
C THR A 160 0.45 2.65 15.68
N LEU A 161 -0.53 1.82 15.39
CA LEU A 161 -0.51 0.40 15.70
C LEU A 161 0.65 -0.34 15.02
N TYR A 162 1.01 0.05 13.79
CA TYR A 162 2.15 -0.52 13.09
C TYR A 162 3.49 -0.13 13.76
N GLN A 163 3.64 1.11 14.23
CA GLN A 163 4.84 1.52 14.98
C GLN A 163 4.94 0.78 16.32
N ASP A 164 3.82 0.55 17.01
CA ASP A 164 3.77 -0.26 18.23
C ASP A 164 4.17 -1.71 17.93
N PHE A 165 3.62 -2.33 16.88
CA PHE A 165 4.00 -3.66 16.45
C PHE A 165 5.49 -3.78 16.11
N LYS A 166 6.07 -2.78 15.45
CA LYS A 166 7.52 -2.75 15.18
C LYS A 166 8.33 -2.73 16.47
N ARG A 167 7.93 -1.92 17.46
CA ARG A 167 8.63 -1.81 18.73
C ARG A 167 8.51 -3.09 19.55
N ASP A 168 7.30 -3.62 19.65
CA ASP A 168 6.95 -4.63 20.65
C ASP A 168 7.07 -6.06 20.12
N VAL A 169 7.05 -6.26 18.80
CA VAL A 169 7.13 -7.58 18.14
C VAL A 169 8.39 -7.71 17.28
N MET A 170 8.57 -6.83 16.28
CA MET A 170 9.64 -7.00 15.29
C MET A 170 11.05 -6.79 15.86
N ARG A 171 11.19 -5.92 16.86
CA ARG A 171 12.49 -5.58 17.47
C ARG A 171 12.83 -6.38 18.73
N GLN A 172 11.99 -7.34 19.10
CA GLN A 172 12.31 -8.24 20.21
C GLN A 172 13.51 -9.13 19.82
N PRO A 173 14.44 -9.40 20.75
CA PRO A 173 15.50 -10.37 20.52
C PRO A 173 14.89 -11.72 20.13
N SER A 174 15.44 -12.34 19.06
CA SER A 174 14.98 -13.68 18.66
C SER A 174 15.20 -14.66 19.82
N PRO A 175 14.20 -15.47 20.20
CA PRO A 175 14.37 -16.53 21.17
C PRO A 175 15.20 -17.71 20.64
N LEU A 176 15.60 -17.69 19.36
CA LEU A 176 16.41 -18.75 18.78
C LEU A 176 17.87 -18.61 19.26
N PRO A 177 18.49 -19.70 19.77
CA PRO A 177 19.91 -19.70 20.10
C PRO A 177 20.74 -19.43 18.85
N ARG A 178 21.84 -18.69 19.03
CA ARG A 178 22.85 -18.43 18.01
C ARG A 178 23.57 -19.70 17.61
#